data_dbeffe373e8f1c525408ef3ccda13855
#
_entry.id   dbeffe373e8f1c525408ef3ccda13855
#
_cell.length_a   1.000
_cell.length_b   1.000
_cell.length_c   1.000
_cell.angle_alpha   90.00
_cell.angle_beta   90.00
_cell.angle_gamma   90.00
#
_symmetry.space_group_name_H-M   'P 1'
#
loop_
_entity.id
_entity.type
_entity.pdbx_description
1 polymer ?
#
loop_
_entity_poly.entity_id
_entity_poly.type
_entity_poly.pdbx_seq_one_letter_code
_entity_poly.pdbx_strand_id
1 'polypeptide(L)'
;LNRGNWNGRRLISAGWVDQATRPQAPKDLPLGHEGSPFRGSGLCGFNWWTNGVKADRSRKWPGVPVETFSASGHNNNDMFVIPPWDVVVARLGLDQGGPVGFEVSDETYAAFLRQLGAALLPGR
;
A
#
# COMPACT_ATOMS: atom_id res chain seq x y z
N LEU A 1 0.08 -2.57 12.48
CA LEU A 1 -0.04 -3.93 13.00
C LEU A 1 -1.02 -3.98 14.19
N ASN A 2 -0.71 -3.36 15.28
CA ASN A 2 -1.45 -3.47 16.56
C ASN A 2 -2.69 -2.57 16.66
N ARG A 3 -3.24 -2.10 15.55
CA ARG A 3 -4.45 -1.27 15.46
C ARG A 3 -4.49 -0.12 16.50
N GLY A 4 -3.35 0.59 16.62
CA GLY A 4 -3.22 1.75 17.51
C GLY A 4 -2.87 1.42 18.96
N ASN A 5 -2.53 0.18 19.27
CA ASN A 5 -1.98 -0.21 20.56
C ASN A 5 -0.45 -0.31 20.50
N TRP A 6 0.24 0.20 21.51
CA TRP A 6 1.69 0.07 21.67
C TRP A 6 2.01 -0.35 23.08
N ASN A 7 2.62 -1.51 23.24
CA ASN A 7 2.99 -2.08 24.54
C ASN A 7 1.85 -2.05 25.58
N GLY A 8 0.65 -2.47 25.17
CA GLY A 8 -0.53 -2.47 26.03
C GLY A 8 -1.22 -1.11 26.20
N ARG A 9 -0.61 -0.02 25.73
CA ARG A 9 -1.20 1.33 25.79
C ARG A 9 -1.89 1.70 24.48
N ARG A 10 -3.16 2.09 24.55
CA ARG A 10 -3.91 2.64 23.41
C ARG A 10 -3.41 4.05 23.11
N LEU A 11 -2.78 4.25 21.93
CA LEU A 11 -2.31 5.56 21.45
C LEU A 11 -3.36 6.24 20.56
N ILE A 12 -4.00 5.46 19.67
CA ILE A 12 -5.10 5.91 18.80
C ILE A 12 -6.18 4.83 18.77
N SER A 13 -7.42 5.20 18.43
CA SER A 13 -8.51 4.23 18.40
C SER A 13 -8.32 3.21 17.28
N ALA A 14 -8.73 1.96 17.52
CA ALA A 14 -8.72 0.93 16.49
C ALA A 14 -9.60 1.30 15.29
N GLY A 15 -10.77 1.91 15.55
CA GLY A 15 -11.68 2.37 14.50
C GLY A 15 -11.06 3.44 13.60
N TRP A 16 -10.22 4.34 14.17
CA TRP A 16 -9.48 5.30 13.35
C TRP A 16 -8.47 4.61 12.44
N VAL A 17 -7.69 3.66 12.97
CA VAL A 17 -6.74 2.89 12.16
C VAL A 17 -7.46 2.17 11.03
N ASP A 18 -8.55 1.45 11.33
CA ASP A 18 -9.34 0.72 10.34
C ASP A 18 -9.90 1.65 9.26
N GLN A 19 -10.34 2.86 9.64
CA GLN A 19 -10.83 3.84 8.70
C GLN A 19 -9.71 4.43 7.83
N ALA A 20 -8.58 4.78 8.44
CA ALA A 20 -7.47 5.43 7.75
C ALA A 20 -6.78 4.51 6.73
N THR A 21 -6.73 3.21 6.99
CA THR A 21 -5.99 2.22 6.19
C THR A 21 -6.84 1.41 5.21
N ARG A 22 -8.10 1.81 4.98
CA ARG A 22 -8.95 1.24 3.94
C ARG A 22 -9.21 2.27 2.83
N PRO A 23 -9.58 1.83 1.61
CA PRO A 23 -9.92 2.76 0.53
C PRO A 23 -11.03 3.72 0.96
N GLN A 24 -10.78 5.03 0.81
CA GLN A 24 -11.74 6.10 1.01
C GLN A 24 -12.12 6.76 -0.32
N ALA A 25 -11.16 6.81 -1.26
CA ALA A 25 -11.43 7.34 -2.59
C ALA A 25 -12.27 6.34 -3.41
N PRO A 26 -13.41 6.75 -4.00
CA PRO A 26 -14.18 5.91 -4.91
C PRO A 26 -13.32 5.39 -6.07
N LYS A 27 -13.62 4.17 -6.54
CA LYS A 27 -12.91 3.57 -7.69
C LYS A 27 -13.28 4.20 -9.03
N ASP A 28 -14.40 4.90 -9.08
CA ASP A 28 -15.05 5.49 -10.24
C ASP A 28 -15.00 7.03 -10.22
N LEU A 29 -13.94 7.58 -9.63
CA LEU A 29 -13.71 9.02 -9.69
C LEU A 29 -13.62 9.49 -11.15
N PRO A 30 -14.10 10.71 -11.45
CA PRO A 30 -13.93 11.31 -12.75
C PRO A 30 -12.47 11.27 -13.20
N LEU A 31 -12.27 11.23 -14.53
CA LEU A 31 -10.92 11.33 -15.10
C LEU A 31 -10.25 12.61 -14.60
N GLY A 32 -8.98 12.51 -14.28
CA GLY A 32 -8.16 13.64 -13.90
C GLY A 32 -7.81 14.54 -15.10
N HIS A 33 -6.87 15.45 -14.89
CA HIS A 33 -6.34 16.28 -15.96
C HIS A 33 -5.90 15.39 -17.14
N GLU A 34 -6.16 15.83 -18.36
CA GLU A 34 -5.81 15.13 -19.61
C GLU A 34 -6.56 13.80 -19.84
N GLY A 35 -7.70 13.58 -19.18
CA GLY A 35 -8.51 12.38 -19.39
C GLY A 35 -7.92 11.07 -18.86
N SER A 36 -6.84 11.15 -18.07
CA SER A 36 -6.26 9.97 -17.42
C SER A 36 -7.03 9.60 -16.15
N PRO A 37 -7.08 8.30 -15.78
CA PRO A 37 -7.65 7.89 -14.51
C PRO A 37 -6.94 8.56 -13.33
N PHE A 38 -7.70 9.03 -12.35
CA PHE A 38 -7.11 9.57 -11.12
C PHE A 38 -6.36 8.44 -10.38
N ARG A 39 -5.05 8.60 -10.17
CA ARG A 39 -4.17 7.55 -9.61
C ARG A 39 -4.63 6.98 -8.26
N GLY A 40 -5.34 7.77 -7.46
CA GLY A 40 -5.86 7.38 -6.16
C GLY A 40 -7.22 6.69 -6.18
N SER A 41 -7.87 6.54 -7.35
CA SER A 41 -9.21 5.95 -7.46
C SER A 41 -9.23 4.53 -6.91
N GLY A 42 -10.06 4.30 -5.88
CA GLY A 42 -10.17 3.00 -5.19
C GLY A 42 -8.96 2.57 -4.37
N LEU A 43 -7.90 3.38 -4.29
CA LEU A 43 -6.61 3.00 -3.74
C LEU A 43 -6.17 3.83 -2.53
N CYS A 44 -6.74 5.03 -2.31
CA CYS A 44 -6.30 5.92 -1.24
C CYS A 44 -7.17 5.77 0.01
N GLY A 45 -6.53 5.56 1.15
CA GLY A 45 -7.04 5.83 2.49
C GLY A 45 -6.68 7.25 2.94
N PHE A 46 -6.59 7.48 4.24
CA PHE A 46 -6.13 8.77 4.78
C PHE A 46 -4.60 8.81 4.78
N ASN A 47 -4.01 9.43 3.75
CA ASN A 47 -2.56 9.48 3.49
C ASN A 47 -1.88 8.09 3.36
N TRP A 48 -2.63 7.05 3.06
CA TRP A 48 -2.13 5.71 2.80
C TRP A 48 -2.53 5.24 1.41
N TRP A 49 -1.62 4.60 0.71
CA TRP A 49 -1.96 3.72 -0.39
C TRP A 49 -2.47 2.40 0.19
N THR A 50 -3.53 1.87 -0.36
CA THR A 50 -4.14 0.62 0.10
C THR A 50 -4.10 -0.42 -1.01
N ASN A 51 -4.15 -1.71 -0.67
CA ASN A 51 -4.34 -2.77 -1.65
C ASN A 51 -5.82 -2.83 -2.12
N GLY A 52 -6.33 -1.67 -2.51
CA GLY A 52 -7.67 -1.46 -3.02
C GLY A 52 -7.86 -2.01 -4.43
N VAL A 53 -9.03 -1.75 -5.00
CA VAL A 53 -9.42 -2.21 -6.34
C VAL A 53 -9.44 -1.03 -7.30
N LYS A 54 -8.67 -1.13 -8.37
CA LYS A 54 -8.62 -0.18 -9.48
C LYS A 54 -9.90 -0.23 -10.33
N ALA A 55 -10.06 0.73 -11.24
CA ALA A 55 -11.21 0.78 -12.15
C ALA A 55 -11.32 -0.48 -13.05
N ASP A 56 -10.20 -1.08 -13.43
CA ASP A 56 -10.11 -2.33 -14.21
C ASP A 56 -10.41 -3.59 -13.39
N ARG A 57 -10.81 -3.43 -12.12
CA ARG A 57 -11.08 -4.48 -11.14
C ARG A 57 -9.85 -5.25 -10.64
N SER A 58 -8.65 -4.90 -11.07
CA SER A 58 -7.43 -5.45 -10.48
C SER A 58 -7.13 -4.81 -9.11
N ARG A 59 -6.37 -5.50 -8.28
CA ARG A 59 -5.84 -4.91 -7.05
C ARG A 59 -4.54 -4.14 -7.33
N LYS A 60 -4.22 -3.19 -6.45
CA LYS A 60 -2.94 -2.47 -6.55
C LYS A 60 -1.76 -3.43 -6.48
N TRP A 61 -1.77 -4.38 -5.54
CA TRP A 61 -0.74 -5.42 -5.38
C TRP A 61 -1.39 -6.80 -5.41
N PRO A 62 -1.56 -7.41 -6.60
CA PRO A 62 -2.20 -8.72 -6.74
C PRO A 62 -1.44 -9.82 -6.00
N GLY A 63 -2.16 -10.69 -5.29
CA GLY A 63 -1.59 -11.81 -4.53
C GLY A 63 -0.97 -11.41 -3.17
N VAL A 64 -1.10 -10.15 -2.77
CA VAL A 64 -0.74 -9.65 -1.44
C VAL A 64 -2.03 -9.48 -0.61
N PRO A 65 -2.01 -9.67 0.72
CA PRO A 65 -3.20 -9.50 1.56
C PRO A 65 -3.93 -8.18 1.32
N VAL A 66 -5.25 -8.23 1.37
CA VAL A 66 -6.11 -7.07 1.05
C VAL A 66 -5.97 -5.93 2.05
N GLU A 67 -5.58 -6.26 3.26
CA GLU A 67 -5.37 -5.33 4.37
C GLU A 67 -4.03 -4.58 4.28
N THR A 68 -3.22 -4.89 3.26
CA THR A 68 -1.93 -4.22 3.05
C THR A 68 -2.12 -2.75 2.70
N PHE A 69 -1.35 -1.91 3.35
CA PHE A 69 -1.29 -0.48 3.05
C PHE A 69 0.17 0.01 3.08
N SER A 70 0.44 1.13 2.41
CA SER A 70 1.78 1.70 2.35
C SER A 70 1.79 3.22 2.43
N ALA A 71 2.88 3.76 2.96
CA ALA A 71 3.29 5.13 2.76
C ALA A 71 4.38 5.14 1.69
N SER A 72 4.21 5.98 0.66
CA SER A 72 5.17 6.13 -0.44
C SER A 72 5.68 7.56 -0.47
N GLY A 73 6.98 7.71 -0.52
CA GLY A 73 7.66 9.00 -0.55
C GLY A 73 8.58 9.15 -1.75
N HIS A 74 9.23 10.31 -1.83
CA HIS A 74 10.19 10.63 -2.87
C HIS A 74 11.31 9.59 -2.94
N ASN A 75 11.86 9.35 -4.12
CA ASN A 75 12.92 8.35 -4.41
C ASN A 75 12.51 6.90 -4.07
N ASN A 76 11.22 6.57 -4.21
CA ASN A 76 10.69 5.24 -3.86
C ASN A 76 11.06 4.82 -2.42
N ASN A 77 11.05 5.78 -1.49
CA ASN A 77 11.10 5.46 -0.08
C ASN A 77 9.72 5.00 0.36
N ASP A 78 9.57 3.71 0.54
CA ASP A 78 8.27 3.08 0.77
C ASP A 78 8.27 2.31 2.08
N MET A 79 7.13 2.35 2.77
CA MET A 79 6.88 1.52 3.93
C MET A 79 5.56 0.75 3.72
N PHE A 80 5.66 -0.56 3.64
CA PHE A 80 4.49 -1.43 3.58
C PHE A 80 4.17 -1.98 4.96
N VAL A 81 2.91 -1.98 5.32
CA VAL A 81 2.38 -2.62 6.52
C VAL A 81 1.44 -3.73 6.08
N ILE A 82 1.71 -4.96 6.53
CA ILE A 82 0.99 -6.17 6.12
C ILE A 82 0.47 -6.87 7.38
N PRO A 83 -0.68 -6.43 7.91
CA PRO A 83 -1.20 -6.94 9.18
C PRO A 83 -1.40 -8.45 9.24
N PRO A 84 -1.92 -9.14 8.18
CA PRO A 84 -2.08 -10.59 8.23
C PRO A 84 -0.77 -11.39 8.33
N TRP A 85 0.36 -10.78 7.99
CA TRP A 85 1.69 -11.40 8.13
C TRP A 85 2.45 -10.92 9.35
N ASP A 86 1.90 -9.95 10.07
CA ASP A 86 2.57 -9.24 11.19
C ASP A 86 3.91 -8.62 10.78
N VAL A 87 3.98 -8.01 9.59
CA VAL A 87 5.21 -7.52 8.97
C VAL A 87 5.10 -6.05 8.59
N VAL A 88 6.18 -5.32 8.81
CA VAL A 88 6.46 -4.01 8.20
C VAL A 88 7.70 -4.15 7.33
N VAL A 89 7.61 -3.67 6.09
CA VAL A 89 8.73 -3.61 5.14
C VAL A 89 9.06 -2.15 4.88
N ALA A 90 10.27 -1.74 5.14
CA ALA A 90 10.76 -0.41 4.77
C ALA A 90 11.81 -0.54 3.66
N ARG A 91 11.58 0.16 2.54
CA ARG A 91 12.54 0.34 1.48
C ARG A 91 13.04 1.78 1.53
N LEU A 92 14.34 1.94 1.68
CA LEU A 92 15.01 3.22 1.59
C LEU A 92 15.98 3.16 0.41
N GLY A 93 16.00 4.17 -0.41
CA GLY A 93 16.87 4.20 -1.57
C GLY A 93 17.02 5.61 -2.13
N LEU A 94 18.09 5.79 -2.88
CA LEU A 94 18.28 6.93 -3.76
C LEU A 94 18.09 6.44 -5.18
N ASP A 95 17.20 7.06 -5.93
CA ASP A 95 17.00 6.77 -7.36
C ASP A 95 18.12 7.48 -8.15
N GLN A 96 19.36 7.02 -7.95
CA GLN A 96 20.52 7.56 -8.66
C GLN A 96 20.54 6.97 -10.09
N GLY A 97 20.49 7.85 -11.07
CA GLY A 97 20.73 7.52 -12.48
C GLY A 97 19.54 7.03 -13.29
N GLY A 98 18.34 6.99 -12.72
CA GLY A 98 17.11 6.77 -13.49
C GLY A 98 16.58 8.08 -14.11
N PRO A 99 15.68 8.00 -15.11
CA PRO A 99 14.95 9.17 -15.56
C PRO A 99 14.25 9.85 -14.38
N VAL A 100 14.20 11.19 -14.39
CA VAL A 100 13.44 11.94 -13.38
C VAL A 100 12.03 11.40 -13.33
N GLY A 101 11.60 10.96 -12.15
CA GLY A 101 10.25 10.38 -11.96
C GLY A 101 10.18 8.85 -12.12
N PHE A 102 11.32 8.13 -12.13
CA PHE A 102 11.28 6.67 -12.10
C PHE A 102 10.57 6.21 -10.81
N GLU A 103 9.44 5.57 -10.97
CA GLU A 103 8.70 4.93 -9.89
C GLU A 103 8.79 3.40 -10.05
N VAL A 104 9.02 2.71 -8.94
CA VAL A 104 8.90 1.25 -8.93
C VAL A 104 7.45 0.87 -9.17
N SER A 105 7.21 0.01 -10.16
CA SER A 105 5.84 -0.34 -10.54
C SER A 105 5.11 -1.13 -9.46
N ASP A 106 3.77 -1.04 -9.47
CA ASP A 106 2.91 -1.85 -8.59
C ASP A 106 3.16 -3.36 -8.77
N GLU A 107 3.44 -3.80 -10.01
CA GLU A 107 3.73 -5.20 -10.33
C GLU A 107 5.04 -5.65 -9.72
N THR A 108 6.08 -4.81 -9.75
CA THR A 108 7.37 -5.09 -9.13
C THR A 108 7.22 -5.24 -7.61
N TYR A 109 6.50 -4.31 -6.97
CA TYR A 109 6.21 -4.43 -5.55
C TYR A 109 5.36 -5.67 -5.24
N ALA A 110 4.33 -5.96 -6.02
CA ALA A 110 3.52 -7.15 -5.83
C ALA A 110 4.36 -8.44 -5.94
N ALA A 111 5.27 -8.52 -6.93
CA ALA A 111 6.16 -9.66 -7.08
C ALA A 111 7.09 -9.83 -5.88
N PHE A 112 7.74 -8.75 -5.44
CA PHE A 112 8.60 -8.76 -4.27
C PHE A 112 7.84 -9.19 -2.99
N LEU A 113 6.69 -8.58 -2.72
CA LEU A 113 5.90 -8.88 -1.53
C LEU A 113 5.38 -10.31 -1.53
N ARG A 114 4.98 -10.88 -2.69
CA ARG A 114 4.60 -12.30 -2.78
C ARG A 114 5.76 -13.24 -2.44
N GLN A 115 6.96 -12.94 -2.93
CA GLN A 115 8.16 -13.73 -2.59
C GLN A 115 8.47 -13.65 -1.09
N LEU A 116 8.35 -12.45 -0.51
CA LEU A 116 8.52 -12.26 0.93
C LEU A 116 7.49 -13.07 1.71
N GLY A 117 6.22 -13.02 1.33
CA GLY A 117 5.16 -13.80 1.96
C GLY A 117 5.42 -15.31 1.90
N ALA A 118 5.87 -15.82 0.74
CA ALA A 118 6.23 -17.23 0.58
C ALA A 118 7.41 -17.64 1.48
N ALA A 119 8.37 -16.76 1.68
CA ALA A 119 9.52 -17.02 2.55
C ALA A 119 9.16 -16.98 4.05
N LEU A 120 8.23 -16.09 4.45
CA LEU A 120 7.83 -15.93 5.84
C LEU A 120 6.81 -16.97 6.31
N LEU A 121 6.01 -17.52 5.41
CA LEU A 121 4.88 -18.41 5.70
C LEU A 121 5.05 -19.76 4.97
N PRO A 122 6.16 -20.47 5.18
CA PRO A 122 6.38 -21.75 4.49
C PRO A 122 5.29 -22.75 4.92
N GLY A 123 4.47 -23.21 3.97
CA GLY A 123 3.46 -24.24 4.20
C GLY A 123 2.05 -23.71 4.55
N ARG A 124 1.75 -22.45 4.34
CA ARG A 124 0.38 -21.91 4.37
C ARG A 124 -0.19 -21.73 2.97
#